data_1608f05499ba33c8d0c1928ed7336a5c
#
_entry.id   1608f05499ba33c8d0c1928ed7336a5c
#
_cell.length_a   1.000
_cell.length_b   1.000
_cell.length_c   1.000
_cell.angle_alpha   90.00
_cell.angle_beta   90.00
_cell.angle_gamma   90.00
#
_symmetry.space_group_name_H-M   'P 1'
#
loop_
_entity.id
_entity.type
_entity.pdbx_description
1 polymer ?
#
loop_
_entity_poly.entity_id
_entity_poly.type
_entity_poly.pdbx_seq_one_letter_code
_entity_poly.pdbx_strand_id
1 'polypeptide(L)'
;MKTKLLLLSLALATTSAFAQQTLGSGIDKANMDLTVKPGNDFYRYAAGGWMKSHPLDAEHPMNGAFVDLEEQNQKRIQELINEFATKPQQKGSLGQKIGSIYNLMMDSVRLNREGAAPLKPYLAKVAAIKNIHEYQYVTSSLDFEGIGTLMFDMGVGADQRNASMNIVGIGQGGLGLGERDYYLNDDEQTVKVRNAYKELMTTLFKLVGNDEATATKKMEAVMAIETRLAKASYGAVKLRDINANYHKMSYMQLVNDYPGIDWGNIFLAQGFPVFDSVDVGQPEPIHEVEKILAETPLDDLKAYAESRVISSGTSTLSDEFRAAAFKFSSVLSGVSQDRPRWKRSVSAVSGLLGEAIGKMYVEKYFPESSKKRMLELVHNLQTALAQRIDEATWMGEATKAQAKDKLQNFIVKIGYPDKWRDYSGLQVDDSLSLYENLRAISRYKTTDYLTRKVSKPVDKSEWQMTPQTINAYYNPTTNEICFPAAILQPPFFDPQADDAVNYGGIGAVIGHEMSHGFDDQGCQFDKTGNQRNWWTGADKANFDKRAKVLV
;
A
#
# COMPACT_ATOMS: atom_id res chain seq x y z
N MET A 1 44.26 -52.91 -56.88
CA MET A 1 43.56 -51.67 -57.03
C MET A 1 42.65 -51.49 -55.80
N LYS A 2 43.07 -50.71 -54.83
CA LYS A 2 42.23 -50.30 -53.69
C LYS A 2 42.52 -48.84 -53.43
N THR A 3 41.53 -48.03 -53.76
CA THR A 3 41.54 -46.58 -53.59
C THR A 3 41.21 -46.27 -52.13
N LYS A 4 42.11 -45.61 -51.40
CA LYS A 4 41.86 -45.11 -50.05
C LYS A 4 41.26 -43.75 -50.13
N LEU A 5 40.04 -43.58 -49.68
CA LEU A 5 39.40 -42.30 -49.44
C LEU A 5 39.97 -41.73 -48.11
N LEU A 6 40.55 -40.55 -48.21
CA LEU A 6 40.95 -39.72 -47.04
C LEU A 6 39.78 -38.82 -46.66
N LEU A 7 39.17 -39.06 -45.51
CA LEU A 7 38.18 -38.15 -44.91
C LEU A 7 38.94 -37.10 -44.10
N LEU A 8 38.89 -35.84 -44.63
CA LEU A 8 39.38 -34.66 -43.95
C LEU A 8 38.21 -34.15 -43.06
N SER A 9 38.26 -34.38 -41.76
CA SER A 9 37.35 -33.79 -40.78
C SER A 9 37.76 -32.36 -40.48
N LEU A 10 37.04 -31.40 -41.09
CA LEU A 10 37.16 -29.97 -40.76
C LEU A 10 36.38 -29.73 -39.45
N ALA A 11 37.12 -29.55 -38.35
CA ALA A 11 36.55 -29.10 -37.10
C ALA A 11 36.26 -27.59 -37.20
N LEU A 12 35.00 -27.20 -37.44
CA LEU A 12 34.57 -25.82 -37.25
C LEU A 12 34.52 -25.54 -35.74
N ALA A 13 35.54 -24.87 -35.26
CA ALA A 13 35.47 -24.20 -33.95
C ALA A 13 34.54 -22.99 -34.08
N THR A 14 33.30 -23.13 -33.72
CA THR A 14 32.38 -22.00 -33.49
C THR A 14 32.83 -21.27 -32.23
N THR A 15 33.71 -20.29 -32.36
CA THR A 15 33.88 -19.26 -31.33
C THR A 15 32.57 -18.49 -31.24
N SER A 16 31.76 -18.77 -30.23
CA SER A 16 30.68 -17.91 -29.81
C SER A 16 31.30 -16.61 -29.34
N ALA A 17 31.47 -15.66 -30.25
CA ALA A 17 31.69 -14.29 -29.89
C ALA A 17 30.40 -13.84 -29.16
N PHE A 18 30.45 -13.76 -27.84
CA PHE A 18 29.49 -12.94 -27.09
C PHE A 18 29.66 -11.53 -27.66
N ALA A 19 28.80 -11.13 -28.57
CA ALA A 19 28.69 -9.76 -28.96
C ALA A 19 28.41 -8.97 -27.69
N GLN A 20 29.36 -8.20 -27.23
CA GLN A 20 29.18 -7.25 -26.17
C GLN A 20 28.13 -6.28 -26.68
N GLN A 21 26.90 -6.37 -26.14
CA GLN A 21 25.78 -5.58 -26.58
C GLN A 21 26.15 -4.12 -26.29
N THR A 22 26.35 -3.34 -27.34
CA THR A 22 26.64 -1.91 -27.22
C THR A 22 25.46 -1.24 -26.55
N LEU A 23 25.66 -0.70 -25.34
CA LEU A 23 24.66 0.05 -24.62
C LEU A 23 24.24 1.28 -25.45
N GLY A 24 22.92 1.53 -25.53
CA GLY A 24 22.40 2.77 -26.11
C GLY A 24 22.55 3.93 -25.13
N SER A 25 22.37 5.17 -25.62
CA SER A 25 22.42 6.33 -24.71
C SER A 25 21.27 6.32 -23.68
N GLY A 26 20.14 5.71 -23.98
CA GLY A 26 18.92 5.74 -23.15
C GLY A 26 18.20 7.10 -23.16
N ILE A 27 18.71 8.09 -23.88
CA ILE A 27 18.10 9.43 -23.98
C ILE A 27 17.21 9.47 -25.23
N ASP A 28 15.90 9.66 -25.02
CA ASP A 28 14.98 9.97 -26.11
C ASP A 28 14.94 11.48 -26.36
N LYS A 29 15.60 11.90 -27.46
CA LYS A 29 15.66 13.31 -27.85
C LYS A 29 14.29 13.91 -28.24
N ALA A 30 13.28 13.09 -28.55
CA ALA A 30 11.92 13.56 -28.83
C ALA A 30 11.27 14.15 -27.56
N ASN A 31 11.69 13.72 -26.38
CA ASN A 31 11.23 14.24 -25.11
C ASN A 31 11.79 15.64 -24.78
N MET A 32 12.81 16.08 -25.49
CA MET A 32 13.48 17.37 -25.23
C MET A 32 12.83 18.53 -26.00
N ASP A 33 12.96 19.75 -25.47
CA ASP A 33 12.66 21.00 -26.19
C ASP A 33 13.98 21.76 -26.41
N LEU A 34 14.60 21.53 -27.54
CA LEU A 34 15.89 22.15 -27.90
C LEU A 34 15.79 23.65 -28.19
N THR A 35 14.60 24.23 -28.23
CA THR A 35 14.40 25.68 -28.37
C THR A 35 14.63 26.42 -27.05
N VAL A 36 14.60 25.69 -25.93
CA VAL A 36 14.86 26.21 -24.58
C VAL A 36 16.35 26.06 -24.24
N LYS A 37 16.94 27.11 -23.69
CA LYS A 37 18.34 27.03 -23.20
C LYS A 37 18.37 26.29 -21.84
N PRO A 38 19.22 25.28 -21.65
CA PRO A 38 19.24 24.49 -20.41
C PRO A 38 19.57 25.33 -19.15
N GLY A 39 20.33 26.40 -19.30
CA GLY A 39 20.63 27.33 -18.20
C GLY A 39 19.48 28.24 -17.80
N ASN A 40 18.42 28.36 -18.61
CA ASN A 40 17.25 29.17 -18.30
C ASN A 40 16.13 28.35 -17.66
N ASP A 41 15.86 27.16 -18.23
CA ASP A 41 14.84 26.23 -17.77
C ASP A 41 15.24 24.80 -18.16
N PHE A 42 15.97 24.14 -17.26
CA PHE A 42 16.46 22.79 -17.51
C PHE A 42 15.34 21.77 -17.62
N TYR A 43 14.29 21.91 -16.81
CA TYR A 43 13.15 20.98 -16.84
C TYR A 43 12.46 21.00 -18.22
N ARG A 44 12.19 22.19 -18.73
CA ARG A 44 11.56 22.33 -20.04
C ARG A 44 12.47 21.92 -21.18
N TYR A 45 13.78 22.21 -21.06
CA TYR A 45 14.79 21.72 -22.01
C TYR A 45 14.78 20.19 -22.09
N ALA A 46 14.77 19.51 -20.94
CA ALA A 46 14.86 18.04 -20.88
C ALA A 46 13.53 17.33 -21.19
N ALA A 47 12.39 17.89 -20.77
CA ALA A 47 11.09 17.23 -20.81
C ALA A 47 10.02 17.97 -21.64
N GLY A 48 10.33 19.09 -22.28
CA GLY A 48 9.33 19.93 -22.97
C GLY A 48 8.67 19.27 -24.18
N GLY A 49 9.37 18.38 -24.90
CA GLY A 49 8.80 17.55 -25.97
C GLY A 49 7.83 16.52 -25.43
N TRP A 50 8.20 15.84 -24.34
CA TRP A 50 7.32 14.87 -23.66
C TRP A 50 6.04 15.57 -23.17
N MET A 51 6.15 16.73 -22.51
CA MET A 51 4.99 17.48 -22.02
C MET A 51 4.00 17.86 -23.15
N LYS A 52 4.50 18.16 -24.34
CA LYS A 52 3.65 18.49 -25.50
C LYS A 52 2.93 17.26 -26.06
N SER A 53 3.58 16.10 -26.04
CA SER A 53 3.03 14.85 -26.59
C SER A 53 2.16 14.07 -25.60
N HIS A 54 2.24 14.38 -24.29
CA HIS A 54 1.50 13.70 -23.22
C HIS A 54 0.65 14.73 -22.43
N PRO A 55 -0.43 15.27 -23.00
CA PRO A 55 -1.34 16.13 -22.27
C PRO A 55 -2.02 15.35 -21.14
N LEU A 56 -2.42 16.06 -20.08
CA LEU A 56 -3.22 15.48 -19.01
C LEU A 56 -4.55 14.97 -19.57
N ASP A 57 -4.87 13.72 -19.29
CA ASP A 57 -6.14 13.12 -19.67
C ASP A 57 -7.19 13.20 -18.54
N ALA A 58 -8.41 12.72 -18.83
CA ALA A 58 -9.53 12.79 -17.90
C ALA A 58 -9.52 11.73 -16.78
N GLU A 59 -8.71 10.67 -16.93
CA GLU A 59 -8.61 9.57 -15.96
C GLU A 59 -7.58 9.83 -14.86
N HIS A 60 -6.65 10.80 -15.05
CA HIS A 60 -5.53 11.04 -14.15
C HIS A 60 -5.55 12.45 -13.57
N PRO A 61 -5.22 12.62 -12.26
CA PRO A 61 -5.11 13.94 -11.63
C PRO A 61 -3.79 14.64 -11.97
N MET A 62 -2.81 13.90 -12.48
CA MET A 62 -1.48 14.37 -12.86
C MET A 62 -0.94 13.53 -14.02
N ASN A 63 0.10 14.02 -14.68
CA ASN A 63 0.84 13.27 -15.69
C ASN A 63 2.32 13.19 -15.34
N GLY A 64 3.01 12.14 -15.77
CA GLY A 64 4.42 11.91 -15.50
C GLY A 64 4.87 10.49 -15.80
N ALA A 65 6.17 10.24 -15.66
CA ALA A 65 6.78 8.94 -15.91
C ALA A 65 6.15 7.78 -15.10
N PHE A 66 5.69 8.06 -13.88
CA PHE A 66 4.97 7.06 -13.07
C PHE A 66 3.64 6.67 -13.71
N VAL A 67 2.88 7.64 -14.26
CA VAL A 67 1.59 7.38 -14.92
C VAL A 67 1.80 6.58 -16.20
N ASP A 68 2.77 6.96 -17.03
CA ASP A 68 3.09 6.23 -18.27
C ASP A 68 3.49 4.78 -17.98
N LEU A 69 4.32 4.57 -16.95
CA LEU A 69 4.74 3.22 -16.57
C LEU A 69 3.56 2.43 -15.97
N GLU A 70 2.69 3.05 -15.17
CA GLU A 70 1.49 2.41 -14.61
C GLU A 70 0.54 1.97 -15.72
N GLU A 71 0.31 2.78 -16.74
CA GLU A 71 -0.55 2.43 -17.89
C GLU A 71 0.01 1.22 -18.67
N GLN A 72 1.32 1.14 -18.84
CA GLN A 72 1.96 -0.02 -19.45
C GLN A 72 1.86 -1.26 -18.56
N ASN A 73 2.08 -1.07 -17.25
CA ASN A 73 2.03 -2.13 -16.25
C ASN A 73 0.63 -2.76 -16.15
N GLN A 74 -0.42 -1.94 -16.17
CA GLN A 74 -1.81 -2.41 -16.19
C GLN A 74 -2.09 -3.34 -17.38
N LYS A 75 -1.59 -3.01 -18.57
CA LYS A 75 -1.72 -3.87 -19.77
C LYS A 75 -0.97 -5.19 -19.60
N ARG A 76 0.27 -5.15 -19.08
CA ARG A 76 1.06 -6.36 -18.82
C ARG A 76 0.38 -7.29 -17.83
N ILE A 77 -0.16 -6.75 -16.74
CA ILE A 77 -0.89 -7.54 -15.74
C ILE A 77 -2.20 -8.07 -16.34
N GLN A 78 -2.90 -7.30 -17.17
CA GLN A 78 -4.08 -7.77 -17.88
C GLN A 78 -3.76 -8.95 -18.79
N GLU A 79 -2.65 -8.92 -19.52
CA GLU A 79 -2.21 -10.04 -20.35
C GLU A 79 -2.01 -11.32 -19.52
N LEU A 80 -1.35 -11.22 -18.35
CA LEU A 80 -1.16 -12.35 -17.44
C LEU A 80 -2.48 -12.90 -16.91
N ILE A 81 -3.41 -12.03 -16.52
CA ILE A 81 -4.73 -12.44 -16.03
C ILE A 81 -5.55 -13.10 -17.12
N ASN A 82 -5.51 -12.58 -18.36
CA ASN A 82 -6.27 -13.09 -19.49
C ASN A 82 -5.88 -14.53 -19.88
N GLU A 83 -4.66 -14.96 -19.59
CA GLU A 83 -4.24 -16.35 -19.78
C GLU A 83 -5.12 -17.35 -19.00
N PHE A 84 -5.66 -16.91 -17.85
CA PHE A 84 -6.52 -17.71 -16.97
C PHE A 84 -8.01 -17.39 -17.13
N ALA A 85 -8.34 -16.13 -17.38
CA ALA A 85 -9.73 -15.67 -17.48
C ALA A 85 -10.46 -16.17 -18.75
N THR A 86 -9.72 -16.43 -19.82
CA THR A 86 -10.28 -16.82 -21.13
C THR A 86 -10.27 -18.32 -21.41
N LYS A 87 -9.67 -19.14 -20.52
CA LYS A 87 -9.52 -20.58 -20.73
C LYS A 87 -10.09 -21.35 -19.53
N PRO A 88 -10.65 -22.56 -19.74
CA PRO A 88 -11.05 -23.42 -18.64
C PRO A 88 -9.87 -23.72 -17.69
N GLN A 89 -10.12 -23.61 -16.40
CA GLN A 89 -9.12 -23.82 -15.35
C GLN A 89 -9.52 -25.00 -14.47
N GLN A 90 -8.54 -25.72 -13.94
CA GLN A 90 -8.78 -26.76 -12.94
C GLN A 90 -9.33 -26.11 -11.66
N LYS A 91 -10.44 -26.64 -11.12
CA LYS A 91 -11.05 -26.18 -9.88
C LYS A 91 -10.03 -26.17 -8.73
N GLY A 92 -9.97 -25.07 -7.99
CA GLY A 92 -9.04 -24.86 -6.87
C GLY A 92 -7.62 -24.47 -7.28
N SER A 93 -7.29 -24.48 -8.58
CA SER A 93 -5.98 -23.99 -9.06
C SER A 93 -5.84 -22.48 -8.88
N LEU A 94 -4.61 -22.00 -8.86
CA LEU A 94 -4.33 -20.57 -8.84
C LEU A 94 -4.92 -19.85 -10.07
N GLY A 95 -4.82 -20.46 -11.23
CA GLY A 95 -5.42 -19.95 -12.45
C GLY A 95 -6.94 -19.78 -12.37
N GLN A 96 -7.64 -20.74 -11.75
CA GLN A 96 -9.10 -20.61 -11.50
C GLN A 96 -9.38 -19.43 -10.57
N LYS A 97 -8.65 -19.27 -9.49
CA LYS A 97 -8.86 -18.15 -8.54
C LYS A 97 -8.68 -16.78 -9.23
N ILE A 98 -7.60 -16.63 -10.00
CA ILE A 98 -7.32 -15.41 -10.77
C ILE A 98 -8.43 -15.14 -11.81
N GLY A 99 -8.73 -16.14 -12.64
CA GLY A 99 -9.72 -16.00 -13.71
C GLY A 99 -11.12 -15.73 -13.17
N SER A 100 -11.55 -16.44 -12.13
CA SER A 100 -12.87 -16.27 -11.51
C SER A 100 -13.06 -14.89 -10.90
N ILE A 101 -12.10 -14.39 -10.12
CA ILE A 101 -12.19 -13.04 -9.55
C ILE A 101 -12.29 -11.98 -10.66
N TYR A 102 -11.45 -12.09 -11.69
CA TYR A 102 -11.46 -11.15 -12.80
C TYR A 102 -12.80 -11.19 -13.56
N ASN A 103 -13.29 -12.38 -13.90
CA ASN A 103 -14.54 -12.57 -14.62
C ASN A 103 -15.75 -12.07 -13.82
N LEU A 104 -15.83 -12.35 -12.51
CA LEU A 104 -16.87 -11.82 -11.63
C LEU A 104 -16.86 -10.28 -11.59
N MET A 105 -15.70 -9.64 -11.60
CA MET A 105 -15.58 -8.19 -11.63
C MET A 105 -15.95 -7.60 -12.99
N MET A 106 -15.72 -8.32 -14.08
CA MET A 106 -16.05 -7.89 -15.44
C MET A 106 -17.53 -8.09 -15.79
N ASP A 107 -18.24 -8.97 -15.09
CA ASP A 107 -19.66 -9.29 -15.33
C ASP A 107 -20.60 -8.20 -14.78
N SER A 108 -20.65 -7.06 -15.49
CA SER A 108 -21.55 -5.96 -15.12
C SER A 108 -23.04 -6.34 -15.14
N VAL A 109 -23.42 -7.28 -15.99
CA VAL A 109 -24.82 -7.75 -16.07
C VAL A 109 -25.22 -8.43 -14.76
N ARG A 110 -24.37 -9.32 -14.26
CA ARG A 110 -24.57 -10.00 -12.97
C ARG A 110 -24.56 -9.02 -11.80
N LEU A 111 -23.55 -8.14 -11.75
CA LEU A 111 -23.42 -7.15 -10.67
C LEU A 111 -24.64 -6.22 -10.61
N ASN A 112 -25.14 -5.75 -11.75
CA ASN A 112 -26.32 -4.90 -11.81
C ASN A 112 -27.61 -5.66 -11.40
N ARG A 113 -27.73 -6.93 -11.79
CA ARG A 113 -28.85 -7.78 -11.37
C ARG A 113 -28.84 -8.09 -9.88
N GLU A 114 -27.69 -8.32 -9.28
CA GLU A 114 -27.52 -8.58 -7.85
C GLU A 114 -27.76 -7.30 -7.03
N GLY A 115 -27.38 -6.12 -7.53
CA GLY A 115 -27.57 -4.83 -6.87
C GLY A 115 -27.05 -4.83 -5.44
N ALA A 116 -27.89 -4.44 -4.48
CA ALA A 116 -27.57 -4.43 -3.05
C ALA A 116 -27.76 -5.79 -2.34
N ALA A 117 -28.28 -6.83 -3.06
CA ALA A 117 -28.61 -8.11 -2.42
C ALA A 117 -27.46 -8.75 -1.64
N PRO A 118 -26.18 -8.72 -2.10
CA PRO A 118 -25.05 -9.28 -1.38
C PRO A 118 -24.78 -8.63 -0.01
N LEU A 119 -25.26 -7.41 0.22
CA LEU A 119 -25.11 -6.73 1.52
C LEU A 119 -26.13 -7.17 2.56
N LYS A 120 -27.29 -7.72 2.14
CA LYS A 120 -28.42 -8.02 3.04
C LYS A 120 -28.03 -8.87 4.27
N PRO A 121 -27.24 -9.97 4.15
CA PRO A 121 -26.86 -10.76 5.30
C PRO A 121 -26.06 -9.97 6.34
N TYR A 122 -25.21 -9.06 5.89
CA TYR A 122 -24.34 -8.23 6.73
C TYR A 122 -25.15 -7.11 7.41
N LEU A 123 -26.01 -6.43 6.66
CA LEU A 123 -26.94 -5.44 7.20
C LEU A 123 -27.90 -6.07 8.22
N ALA A 124 -28.36 -7.30 7.99
CA ALA A 124 -29.19 -8.03 8.94
C ALA A 124 -28.45 -8.33 10.26
N LYS A 125 -27.15 -8.66 10.20
CA LYS A 125 -26.30 -8.81 11.41
C LYS A 125 -26.27 -7.51 12.21
N VAL A 126 -26.07 -6.35 11.56
CA VAL A 126 -26.07 -5.05 12.23
C VAL A 126 -27.44 -4.70 12.80
N ALA A 127 -28.52 -4.92 12.04
CA ALA A 127 -29.88 -4.65 12.49
C ALA A 127 -30.28 -5.47 13.74
N ALA A 128 -29.78 -6.71 13.85
CA ALA A 128 -30.07 -7.62 14.97
C ALA A 128 -29.41 -7.24 16.31
N ILE A 129 -28.44 -6.32 16.31
CA ILE A 129 -27.72 -5.86 17.51
C ILE A 129 -28.71 -5.25 18.50
N LYS A 130 -28.64 -5.65 19.79
CA LYS A 130 -29.58 -5.22 20.85
C LYS A 130 -28.95 -4.39 21.95
N ASN A 131 -27.62 -4.45 22.07
CA ASN A 131 -26.88 -3.77 23.12
C ASN A 131 -25.40 -3.50 22.69
N ILE A 132 -24.68 -2.76 23.51
CA ILE A 132 -23.32 -2.33 23.21
C ILE A 132 -22.30 -3.49 23.15
N HIS A 133 -22.49 -4.56 23.92
CA HIS A 133 -21.61 -5.72 23.86
C HIS A 133 -21.78 -6.47 22.53
N GLU A 134 -23.03 -6.68 22.11
CA GLU A 134 -23.33 -7.25 20.80
C GLU A 134 -22.81 -6.36 19.67
N TYR A 135 -22.91 -5.03 19.82
CA TYR A 135 -22.35 -4.08 18.84
C TYR A 135 -20.85 -4.30 18.65
N GLN A 136 -20.07 -4.30 19.73
CA GLN A 136 -18.62 -4.48 19.67
C GLN A 136 -18.24 -5.85 19.07
N TYR A 137 -18.94 -6.93 19.44
CA TYR A 137 -18.68 -8.25 18.89
C TYR A 137 -19.02 -8.35 17.40
N VAL A 138 -20.19 -7.87 16.99
CA VAL A 138 -20.65 -7.95 15.58
C VAL A 138 -19.78 -7.09 14.68
N THR A 139 -19.47 -5.86 15.09
CA THR A 139 -18.60 -4.97 14.31
C THR A 139 -17.19 -5.55 14.18
N SER A 140 -16.63 -6.15 15.23
CA SER A 140 -15.34 -6.84 15.16
C SER A 140 -15.35 -8.06 14.24
N SER A 141 -16.43 -8.83 14.26
CA SER A 141 -16.61 -9.96 13.34
C SER A 141 -16.73 -9.52 11.88
N LEU A 142 -17.38 -8.38 11.62
CA LEU A 142 -17.46 -7.80 10.28
C LEU A 142 -16.13 -7.22 9.82
N ASP A 143 -15.38 -6.64 10.74
CA ASP A 143 -14.04 -6.13 10.46
C ASP A 143 -13.04 -7.25 10.10
N PHE A 144 -13.11 -8.40 10.78
CA PHE A 144 -12.36 -9.61 10.40
C PHE A 144 -12.62 -10.05 8.95
N GLU A 145 -13.81 -9.80 8.44
CA GLU A 145 -14.18 -10.03 7.05
C GLU A 145 -13.72 -8.89 6.10
N GLY A 146 -12.97 -7.89 6.60
CA GLY A 146 -12.44 -6.76 5.85
C GLY A 146 -13.47 -5.70 5.50
N ILE A 147 -14.49 -5.48 6.36
CA ILE A 147 -15.52 -4.45 6.16
C ILE A 147 -15.10 -3.09 6.74
N GLY A 148 -14.19 -3.07 7.72
CA GLY A 148 -13.70 -1.82 8.32
C GLY A 148 -14.75 -1.16 9.23
N THR A 149 -15.41 -1.94 10.08
CA THR A 149 -16.49 -1.49 10.96
C THR A 149 -16.05 -0.91 12.29
N LEU A 150 -14.77 -1.05 12.64
CA LEU A 150 -14.22 -0.51 13.88
C LEU A 150 -14.01 1.00 13.82
N MET A 151 -13.99 1.65 14.98
CA MET A 151 -13.70 3.07 15.15
C MET A 151 -12.22 3.33 15.42
N PHE A 152 -11.40 2.32 15.36
CA PHE A 152 -9.94 2.34 15.52
C PHE A 152 -9.33 1.26 14.64
N ASP A 153 -8.04 1.38 14.37
CA ASP A 153 -7.30 0.41 13.56
C ASP A 153 -6.56 -0.58 14.46
N MET A 154 -6.45 -1.83 14.01
CA MET A 154 -5.63 -2.86 14.63
C MET A 154 -4.71 -3.51 13.60
N GLY A 155 -3.50 -3.83 14.04
CA GLY A 155 -2.52 -4.49 13.19
C GLY A 155 -1.44 -5.20 13.98
N VAL A 156 -0.50 -5.83 13.27
CA VAL A 156 0.67 -6.47 13.87
C VAL A 156 1.90 -6.07 13.07
N GLY A 157 2.87 -5.50 13.73
CA GLY A 157 4.11 -5.05 13.11
C GLY A 157 5.31 -5.25 14.02
N ALA A 158 6.50 -4.91 13.55
CA ALA A 158 7.69 -4.93 14.38
C ALA A 158 7.55 -3.96 15.56
N ASP A 159 7.89 -4.42 16.76
CA ASP A 159 8.01 -3.55 17.93
C ASP A 159 9.18 -2.58 17.72
N GLN A 160 8.92 -1.29 17.69
CA GLN A 160 9.93 -0.27 17.39
C GLN A 160 11.11 -0.28 18.38
N ARG A 161 10.90 -0.75 19.61
CA ARG A 161 11.97 -0.87 20.64
C ARG A 161 12.54 -2.28 20.78
N ASN A 162 11.93 -3.25 20.08
CA ASN A 162 12.44 -4.62 19.95
C ASN A 162 12.12 -5.15 18.54
N ALA A 163 12.80 -4.61 17.55
CA ALA A 163 12.52 -4.86 16.13
C ALA A 163 12.71 -6.32 15.68
N SER A 164 13.18 -7.21 16.55
CA SER A 164 13.24 -8.65 16.31
C SER A 164 11.91 -9.37 16.51
N MET A 165 10.93 -8.73 17.19
CA MET A 165 9.64 -9.30 17.53
C MET A 165 8.49 -8.46 16.99
N ASN A 166 7.42 -9.12 16.58
CA ASN A 166 6.18 -8.42 16.26
C ASN A 166 5.38 -8.10 17.53
N ILE A 167 4.64 -7.00 17.49
CA ILE A 167 3.72 -6.55 18.54
C ILE A 167 2.35 -6.24 17.91
N VAL A 168 1.28 -6.46 18.66
CA VAL A 168 -0.07 -5.99 18.29
C VAL A 168 -0.10 -4.47 18.47
N GLY A 169 -0.58 -3.76 17.47
CA GLY A 169 -0.75 -2.32 17.48
C GLY A 169 -2.23 -1.93 17.44
N ILE A 170 -2.60 -0.90 18.19
CA ILE A 170 -3.91 -0.26 18.16
C ILE A 170 -3.66 1.22 17.85
N GLY A 171 -4.38 1.77 16.88
CA GLY A 171 -4.24 3.14 16.45
C GLY A 171 -5.56 3.84 16.20
N GLN A 172 -5.50 5.16 16.01
CA GLN A 172 -6.67 5.93 15.58
C GLN A 172 -7.17 5.44 14.22
N GLY A 173 -8.49 5.41 14.03
CA GLY A 173 -9.13 4.96 12.80
C GLY A 173 -10.58 5.44 12.71
N GLY A 174 -11.36 4.80 11.86
CA GLY A 174 -12.80 5.00 11.78
C GLY A 174 -13.27 6.26 11.04
N LEU A 175 -12.39 6.99 10.34
CA LEU A 175 -12.76 8.17 9.55
C LEU A 175 -13.02 7.79 8.08
N GLY A 176 -14.22 8.07 7.58
CA GLY A 176 -14.57 7.79 6.19
C GLY A 176 -13.90 8.70 5.18
N LEU A 177 -13.52 9.91 5.58
CA LEU A 177 -12.71 10.84 4.77
C LEU A 177 -11.20 10.63 4.92
N GLY A 178 -10.77 9.69 5.78
CA GLY A 178 -9.37 9.37 6.04
C GLY A 178 -8.67 10.36 6.96
N GLU A 179 -8.65 11.63 6.62
CA GLU A 179 -7.94 12.68 7.36
C GLU A 179 -8.89 13.51 8.24
N ARG A 180 -8.46 13.81 9.49
CA ARG A 180 -9.22 14.60 10.44
C ARG A 180 -9.57 16.00 9.93
N ASP A 181 -8.68 16.59 9.16
CA ASP A 181 -8.79 18.00 8.72
C ASP A 181 -9.97 18.20 7.77
N TYR A 182 -10.42 17.18 7.04
CA TYR A 182 -11.65 17.25 6.24
C TYR A 182 -12.92 17.45 7.08
N TYR A 183 -12.90 17.07 8.36
CA TYR A 183 -14.04 17.27 9.28
C TYR A 183 -13.98 18.62 10.00
N LEU A 184 -12.78 19.18 10.21
CA LEU A 184 -12.53 20.27 11.14
C LEU A 184 -12.24 21.62 10.48
N ASN A 185 -11.67 21.62 9.28
CA ASN A 185 -11.33 22.85 8.57
C ASN A 185 -12.54 23.38 7.80
N ASP A 186 -12.63 24.71 7.66
CA ASP A 186 -13.75 25.40 7.01
C ASP A 186 -13.32 26.17 5.74
N ASP A 187 -12.15 25.86 5.17
CA ASP A 187 -11.81 26.38 3.84
C ASP A 187 -12.75 25.80 2.77
N GLU A 188 -12.91 26.53 1.67
CA GLU A 188 -13.88 26.22 0.61
C GLU A 188 -13.72 24.79 0.05
N GLN A 189 -12.48 24.34 -0.17
CA GLN A 189 -12.22 23.01 -0.72
C GLN A 189 -12.58 21.90 0.28
N THR A 190 -12.22 22.06 1.53
CA THR A 190 -12.55 21.10 2.61
C THR A 190 -14.06 20.99 2.81
N VAL A 191 -14.77 22.13 2.82
CA VAL A 191 -16.24 22.13 2.91
C VAL A 191 -16.88 21.43 1.70
N LYS A 192 -16.36 21.65 0.50
CA LYS A 192 -16.83 20.98 -0.72
C LYS A 192 -16.66 19.45 -0.64
N VAL A 193 -15.50 18.97 -0.20
CA VAL A 193 -15.23 17.53 -0.01
C VAL A 193 -16.18 16.95 1.04
N ARG A 194 -16.34 17.61 2.19
CA ARG A 194 -17.23 17.18 3.28
C ARG A 194 -18.70 17.11 2.83
N ASN A 195 -19.16 18.07 2.03
CA ASN A 195 -20.53 18.04 1.49
C ASN A 195 -20.73 16.93 0.47
N ALA A 196 -19.74 16.67 -0.40
CA ALA A 196 -19.78 15.56 -1.34
C ALA A 196 -19.80 14.20 -0.62
N TYR A 197 -19.11 14.08 0.52
CA TYR A 197 -19.15 12.89 1.35
C TYR A 197 -20.52 12.66 1.99
N LYS A 198 -21.17 13.71 2.53
CA LYS A 198 -22.54 13.64 3.03
C LYS A 198 -23.53 13.18 1.95
N GLU A 199 -23.40 13.71 0.74
CA GLU A 199 -24.19 13.30 -0.42
C GLU A 199 -23.96 11.82 -0.76
N LEU A 200 -22.69 11.37 -0.76
CA LEU A 200 -22.36 9.96 -0.95
C LEU A 200 -23.06 9.09 0.10
N MET A 201 -22.93 9.40 1.40
CA MET A 201 -23.53 8.60 2.47
C MET A 201 -25.05 8.53 2.34
N THR A 202 -25.71 9.66 2.11
CA THR A 202 -27.16 9.69 1.89
C THR A 202 -27.57 8.82 0.70
N THR A 203 -26.83 8.92 -0.42
CA THR A 203 -27.08 8.10 -1.64
C THR A 203 -26.91 6.62 -1.35
N LEU A 204 -25.84 6.22 -0.66
CA LEU A 204 -25.57 4.83 -0.33
C LEU A 204 -26.67 4.24 0.58
N PHE A 205 -27.15 4.97 1.58
CA PHE A 205 -28.28 4.53 2.40
C PHE A 205 -29.58 4.36 1.58
N LYS A 206 -29.82 5.21 0.60
CA LYS A 206 -30.97 5.09 -0.31
C LYS A 206 -30.86 3.86 -1.20
N LEU A 207 -29.66 3.55 -1.73
CA LEU A 207 -29.41 2.38 -2.58
C LEU A 207 -29.67 1.04 -1.87
N VAL A 208 -29.65 1.01 -0.55
CA VAL A 208 -30.03 -0.18 0.25
C VAL A 208 -31.47 -0.15 0.75
N GLY A 209 -32.30 0.82 0.29
CA GLY A 209 -33.74 0.84 0.49
C GLY A 209 -34.25 1.78 1.58
N ASN A 210 -33.41 2.65 2.16
CA ASN A 210 -33.92 3.69 3.06
C ASN A 210 -34.60 4.83 2.25
N ASP A 211 -35.64 5.42 2.82
CA ASP A 211 -36.21 6.67 2.29
C ASP A 211 -35.28 7.86 2.56
N GLU A 212 -35.58 9.01 1.97
CA GLU A 212 -34.73 10.21 2.06
C GLU A 212 -34.55 10.69 3.52
N ALA A 213 -35.61 10.70 4.30
CA ALA A 213 -35.56 11.19 5.69
C ALA A 213 -34.71 10.25 6.57
N THR A 214 -34.88 8.94 6.43
CA THR A 214 -34.11 7.92 7.14
C THR A 214 -32.63 7.95 6.71
N ALA A 215 -32.37 8.06 5.41
CA ALA A 215 -31.02 8.14 4.87
C ALA A 215 -30.28 9.38 5.38
N THR A 216 -30.95 10.54 5.40
CA THR A 216 -30.39 11.79 5.93
C THR A 216 -30.09 11.68 7.42
N LYS A 217 -31.01 11.15 8.22
CA LYS A 217 -30.79 10.93 9.66
C LYS A 217 -29.60 10.02 9.93
N LYS A 218 -29.49 8.91 9.20
CA LYS A 218 -28.34 7.99 9.34
C LYS A 218 -27.02 8.65 8.92
N MET A 219 -27.01 9.42 7.84
CA MET A 219 -25.83 10.21 7.42
C MET A 219 -25.40 11.19 8.50
N GLU A 220 -26.36 11.91 9.13
CA GLU A 220 -26.06 12.84 10.23
C GLU A 220 -25.46 12.12 11.44
N ALA A 221 -25.95 10.93 11.80
CA ALA A 221 -25.38 10.10 12.86
C ALA A 221 -23.94 9.68 12.54
N VAL A 222 -23.66 9.23 11.30
CA VAL A 222 -22.30 8.90 10.84
C VAL A 222 -21.38 10.11 10.97
N MET A 223 -21.81 11.27 10.46
CA MET A 223 -21.02 12.51 10.51
C MET A 223 -20.75 12.98 11.95
N ALA A 224 -21.71 12.81 12.86
CA ALA A 224 -21.53 13.15 14.27
C ALA A 224 -20.46 12.27 14.93
N ILE A 225 -20.50 10.96 14.71
CA ILE A 225 -19.51 10.01 15.24
C ILE A 225 -18.12 10.31 14.66
N GLU A 226 -18.01 10.41 13.34
CA GLU A 226 -16.72 10.66 12.67
C GLU A 226 -16.12 12.01 13.04
N THR A 227 -16.96 13.06 13.26
CA THR A 227 -16.49 14.36 13.74
C THR A 227 -15.92 14.28 15.16
N ARG A 228 -16.51 13.45 16.04
CA ARG A 228 -15.95 13.19 17.38
C ARG A 228 -14.59 12.50 17.28
N LEU A 229 -14.49 11.46 16.46
CA LEU A 229 -13.21 10.75 16.20
C LEU A 229 -12.17 11.72 15.64
N ALA A 230 -12.53 12.54 14.65
CA ALA A 230 -11.62 13.50 14.04
C ALA A 230 -11.07 14.53 15.03
N LYS A 231 -11.91 15.02 15.98
CA LYS A 231 -11.47 15.96 17.03
C LYS A 231 -10.44 15.35 17.97
N ALA A 232 -10.58 14.06 18.29
CA ALA A 232 -9.64 13.34 19.14
C ALA A 232 -8.37 12.88 18.39
N SER A 233 -8.45 12.66 17.07
CA SER A 233 -7.36 12.14 16.25
C SER A 233 -6.16 13.08 16.19
N TYR A 234 -4.97 12.51 16.12
CA TYR A 234 -3.72 13.24 15.88
C TYR A 234 -3.66 13.72 14.44
N GLY A 235 -3.17 14.94 14.24
CA GLY A 235 -2.86 15.46 12.91
C GLY A 235 -1.54 14.89 12.37
N ALA A 236 -1.31 15.05 11.06
CA ALA A 236 -0.19 14.47 10.33
C ALA A 236 1.19 14.74 10.99
N VAL A 237 1.42 15.94 11.52
CA VAL A 237 2.69 16.29 12.19
C VAL A 237 2.89 15.45 13.47
N LYS A 238 1.86 15.32 14.32
CA LYS A 238 1.94 14.54 15.56
C LYS A 238 2.08 13.04 15.27
N LEU A 239 1.48 12.54 14.20
CA LEU A 239 1.62 11.14 13.75
C LEU A 239 3.05 10.80 13.30
N ARG A 240 3.85 11.79 12.86
CA ARG A 240 5.27 11.58 12.54
C ARG A 240 6.17 11.49 13.75
N ASP A 241 5.75 11.93 14.93
CA ASP A 241 6.53 11.81 16.17
C ASP A 241 6.47 10.38 16.70
N ILE A 242 7.51 9.61 16.40
CA ILE A 242 7.63 8.19 16.77
C ILE A 242 7.49 7.98 18.28
N ASN A 243 8.02 8.91 19.11
CA ASN A 243 7.93 8.79 20.55
C ASN A 243 6.53 9.10 21.09
N ALA A 244 5.84 10.06 20.47
CA ALA A 244 4.46 10.41 20.82
C ALA A 244 3.44 9.34 20.39
N ASN A 245 3.85 8.37 19.57
CA ASN A 245 3.01 7.30 19.04
C ASN A 245 3.46 5.90 19.48
N TYR A 246 4.17 5.79 20.61
CA TYR A 246 4.59 4.50 21.16
C TYR A 246 4.26 4.38 22.64
N HIS A 247 3.24 3.57 22.97
CA HIS A 247 2.74 3.35 24.34
C HIS A 247 2.54 1.85 24.58
N LYS A 248 3.64 1.11 24.63
CA LYS A 248 3.61 -0.33 24.90
C LYS A 248 3.12 -0.61 26.31
N MET A 249 2.15 -1.50 26.42
CA MET A 249 1.55 -1.95 27.67
C MET A 249 1.24 -3.45 27.63
N SER A 250 1.00 -4.05 28.80
CA SER A 250 0.50 -5.42 28.86
C SER A 250 -0.97 -5.48 28.47
N TYR A 251 -1.45 -6.66 28.06
CA TYR A 251 -2.88 -6.89 27.81
C TYR A 251 -3.75 -6.53 29.02
N MET A 252 -3.30 -6.83 30.24
CA MET A 252 -4.05 -6.47 31.46
C MET A 252 -4.11 -4.97 31.67
N GLN A 253 -3.05 -4.24 31.35
CA GLN A 253 -3.08 -2.77 31.39
C GLN A 253 -4.05 -2.20 30.35
N LEU A 254 -4.05 -2.74 29.11
CA LEU A 254 -5.03 -2.34 28.08
C LEU A 254 -6.48 -2.46 28.60
N VAL A 255 -6.82 -3.60 29.19
CA VAL A 255 -8.18 -3.82 29.74
C VAL A 255 -8.52 -2.87 30.89
N ASN A 256 -7.53 -2.54 31.75
CA ASN A 256 -7.73 -1.63 32.85
C ASN A 256 -7.81 -0.16 32.44
N ASP A 257 -6.98 0.24 31.45
CA ASP A 257 -6.89 1.63 31.02
C ASP A 257 -8.03 2.01 30.06
N TYR A 258 -8.61 1.02 29.36
CA TYR A 258 -9.72 1.21 28.41
C TYR A 258 -10.89 0.25 28.71
N PRO A 259 -11.54 0.39 29.89
CA PRO A 259 -12.56 -0.56 30.35
C PRO A 259 -13.90 -0.50 29.58
N GLY A 260 -14.14 0.57 28.84
CA GLY A 260 -15.34 0.73 27.98
C GLY A 260 -15.30 -0.07 26.69
N ILE A 261 -14.14 -0.66 26.36
CA ILE A 261 -13.95 -1.49 25.16
C ILE A 261 -13.82 -2.95 25.57
N ASP A 262 -14.65 -3.81 24.97
CA ASP A 262 -14.66 -5.26 25.25
C ASP A 262 -13.55 -5.98 24.48
N TRP A 263 -12.29 -5.71 24.88
CA TRP A 263 -11.09 -6.23 24.22
C TRP A 263 -11.11 -7.75 24.05
N GLY A 264 -11.61 -8.50 25.04
CA GLY A 264 -11.66 -9.96 24.98
C GLY A 264 -12.52 -10.43 23.80
N ASN A 265 -13.72 -9.90 23.67
CA ASN A 265 -14.62 -10.23 22.56
C ASN A 265 -14.14 -9.69 21.21
N ILE A 266 -13.49 -8.51 21.19
CA ILE A 266 -12.93 -7.93 19.97
C ILE A 266 -11.82 -8.82 19.42
N PHE A 267 -10.81 -9.15 20.21
CA PHE A 267 -9.71 -10.01 19.75
C PHE A 267 -10.18 -11.42 19.41
N LEU A 268 -11.15 -11.96 20.14
CA LEU A 268 -11.77 -13.25 19.81
C LEU A 268 -12.47 -13.21 18.45
N ALA A 269 -13.31 -12.19 18.20
CA ALA A 269 -14.06 -12.03 16.96
C ALA A 269 -13.14 -11.78 15.75
N GLN A 270 -12.00 -11.13 15.98
CA GLN A 270 -10.96 -10.88 14.97
C GLN A 270 -10.03 -12.08 14.75
N GLY A 271 -10.12 -13.13 15.56
CA GLY A 271 -9.29 -14.34 15.44
C GLY A 271 -7.84 -14.15 15.88
N PHE A 272 -7.55 -13.18 16.76
CA PHE A 272 -6.18 -12.99 17.28
C PHE A 272 -5.74 -14.19 18.11
N PRO A 273 -4.55 -14.76 17.86
CA PRO A 273 -3.90 -15.64 18.81
C PRO A 273 -3.57 -14.91 20.12
N VAL A 274 -3.29 -15.66 21.20
CA VAL A 274 -2.89 -15.09 22.48
C VAL A 274 -1.59 -14.28 22.36
N PHE A 275 -1.57 -13.11 22.99
CA PHE A 275 -0.41 -12.21 23.07
C PHE A 275 -0.34 -11.54 24.45
N ASP A 276 0.86 -11.07 24.83
CA ASP A 276 1.13 -10.53 26.17
C ASP A 276 1.13 -9.00 26.21
N SER A 277 1.45 -8.36 25.10
CA SER A 277 1.63 -6.91 25.04
C SER A 277 1.11 -6.30 23.75
N VAL A 278 0.72 -5.03 23.85
CA VAL A 278 0.17 -4.23 22.77
C VAL A 278 0.82 -2.84 22.78
N ASP A 279 0.91 -2.21 21.62
CA ASP A 279 1.26 -0.79 21.49
C ASP A 279 -0.01 0.01 21.13
N VAL A 280 -0.42 0.93 22.00
CA VAL A 280 -1.51 1.87 21.72
C VAL A 280 -0.89 3.16 21.20
N GLY A 281 -0.84 3.30 19.87
CA GLY A 281 -0.15 4.42 19.23
C GLY A 281 -0.71 5.78 19.62
N GLN A 282 -2.04 5.90 19.68
CA GLN A 282 -2.71 7.16 20.00
C GLN A 282 -3.75 6.96 21.11
N PRO A 283 -3.39 7.17 22.40
CA PRO A 283 -4.27 6.93 23.55
C PRO A 283 -5.56 7.76 23.55
N GLU A 284 -5.49 9.07 23.27
CA GLU A 284 -6.64 9.96 23.34
C GLU A 284 -7.76 9.60 22.35
N PRO A 285 -7.49 9.26 21.08
CA PRO A 285 -8.51 8.72 20.18
C PRO A 285 -9.20 7.46 20.70
N ILE A 286 -8.47 6.54 21.35
CA ILE A 286 -9.07 5.32 21.89
C ILE A 286 -9.97 5.61 23.08
N HIS A 287 -9.61 6.56 23.96
CA HIS A 287 -10.50 7.05 25.01
C HIS A 287 -11.75 7.74 24.46
N GLU A 288 -11.66 8.42 23.30
CA GLU A 288 -12.87 8.97 22.66
C GLU A 288 -13.78 7.88 22.11
N VAL A 289 -13.22 6.77 21.62
CA VAL A 289 -14.03 5.60 21.23
C VAL A 289 -14.83 5.07 22.42
N GLU A 290 -14.24 4.95 23.62
CA GLU A 290 -14.98 4.54 24.83
C GLU A 290 -16.17 5.47 25.12
N LYS A 291 -15.96 6.78 25.04
CA LYS A 291 -17.02 7.77 25.24
C LYS A 291 -18.11 7.66 24.18
N ILE A 292 -17.74 7.48 22.90
CA ILE A 292 -18.69 7.27 21.81
C ILE A 292 -19.54 6.04 22.09
N LEU A 293 -18.94 4.92 22.48
CA LEU A 293 -19.64 3.68 22.81
C LEU A 293 -20.60 3.83 24.00
N ALA A 294 -20.24 4.64 25.00
CA ALA A 294 -21.06 4.86 26.20
C ALA A 294 -22.19 5.87 26.01
N GLU A 295 -21.99 6.90 25.19
CA GLU A 295 -22.86 8.07 25.13
C GLU A 295 -23.77 8.09 23.89
N THR A 296 -23.38 7.38 22.80
CA THR A 296 -24.10 7.44 21.53
C THR A 296 -25.27 6.46 21.53
N PRO A 297 -26.47 6.88 21.10
CA PRO A 297 -27.60 5.97 20.94
C PRO A 297 -27.27 4.76 20.07
N LEU A 298 -27.75 3.58 20.45
CA LEU A 298 -27.43 2.34 19.75
C LEU A 298 -27.82 2.38 18.26
N ASP A 299 -28.94 3.05 17.92
CA ASP A 299 -29.37 3.19 16.53
C ASP A 299 -28.40 4.04 15.70
N ASP A 300 -27.75 5.04 16.30
CA ASP A 300 -26.74 5.86 15.62
C ASP A 300 -25.44 5.07 15.44
N LEU A 301 -25.04 4.25 16.44
CA LEU A 301 -23.94 3.31 16.31
C LEU A 301 -24.20 2.27 15.20
N LYS A 302 -25.42 1.76 15.12
CA LYS A 302 -25.82 0.87 14.02
C LYS A 302 -25.74 1.57 12.67
N ALA A 303 -26.18 2.83 12.56
CA ALA A 303 -26.06 3.60 11.32
C ALA A 303 -24.59 3.75 10.88
N TYR A 304 -23.67 3.96 11.82
CA TYR A 304 -22.24 3.97 11.52
C TYR A 304 -21.77 2.61 10.99
N ALA A 305 -22.09 1.50 11.65
CA ALA A 305 -21.71 0.16 11.18
C ALA A 305 -22.34 -0.18 9.82
N GLU A 306 -23.62 0.17 9.60
CA GLU A 306 -24.29 0.01 8.30
C GLU A 306 -23.58 0.79 7.19
N SER A 307 -23.15 2.04 7.46
CA SER A 307 -22.42 2.85 6.48
C SER A 307 -21.13 2.17 6.03
N ARG A 308 -20.43 1.50 6.96
CA ARG A 308 -19.20 0.74 6.64
C ARG A 308 -19.49 -0.49 5.80
N VAL A 309 -20.54 -1.24 6.14
CA VAL A 309 -21.01 -2.38 5.33
C VAL A 309 -21.32 -1.93 3.90
N ILE A 310 -22.08 -0.84 3.74
CA ILE A 310 -22.48 -0.36 2.42
C ILE A 310 -21.26 0.16 1.63
N SER A 311 -20.42 0.96 2.28
CA SER A 311 -19.23 1.53 1.64
C SER A 311 -18.24 0.46 1.18
N SER A 312 -18.11 -0.66 1.91
CA SER A 312 -17.22 -1.77 1.52
C SER A 312 -17.65 -2.46 0.21
N GLY A 313 -18.88 -2.23 -0.25
CA GLY A 313 -19.44 -2.80 -1.48
C GLY A 313 -19.34 -1.90 -2.71
N THR A 314 -19.00 -0.62 -2.57
CA THR A 314 -19.12 0.37 -3.67
C THR A 314 -18.36 0.04 -4.95
N SER A 315 -17.28 -0.74 -4.86
CA SER A 315 -16.48 -1.19 -6.01
C SER A 315 -16.88 -2.57 -6.57
N THR A 316 -17.80 -3.27 -5.90
CA THR A 316 -18.09 -4.71 -6.11
C THR A 316 -19.56 -5.03 -6.29
N LEU A 317 -20.39 -4.01 -6.31
CA LEU A 317 -21.84 -4.08 -6.53
C LEU A 317 -22.22 -3.46 -7.89
N SER A 318 -23.49 -3.02 -8.02
CA SER A 318 -24.00 -2.45 -9.27
C SER A 318 -23.31 -1.14 -9.67
N ASP A 319 -23.51 -0.74 -10.93
CA ASP A 319 -22.96 0.51 -11.47
C ASP A 319 -23.48 1.75 -10.72
N GLU A 320 -24.66 1.69 -10.09
CA GLU A 320 -25.21 2.79 -9.27
C GLU A 320 -24.33 3.06 -8.03
N PHE A 321 -23.89 2.01 -7.31
CA PHE A 321 -22.95 2.14 -6.19
C PHE A 321 -21.62 2.71 -6.66
N ARG A 322 -21.12 2.24 -7.80
CA ARG A 322 -19.88 2.75 -8.37
C ARG A 322 -19.99 4.21 -8.77
N ALA A 323 -21.08 4.59 -9.42
CA ALA A 323 -21.32 5.98 -9.86
C ALA A 323 -21.40 6.93 -8.66
N ALA A 324 -22.07 6.53 -7.57
CA ALA A 324 -22.10 7.32 -6.33
C ALA A 324 -20.70 7.52 -5.75
N ALA A 325 -19.91 6.44 -5.64
CA ALA A 325 -18.54 6.50 -5.14
C ALA A 325 -17.63 7.34 -6.05
N PHE A 326 -17.76 7.22 -7.37
CA PHE A 326 -16.99 8.02 -8.33
C PHE A 326 -17.32 9.51 -8.23
N LYS A 327 -18.60 9.88 -8.11
CA LYS A 327 -19.01 11.28 -7.93
C LYS A 327 -18.29 11.94 -6.75
N PHE A 328 -18.15 11.25 -5.62
CA PHE A 328 -17.38 11.72 -4.48
C PHE A 328 -15.87 11.77 -4.80
N SER A 329 -15.30 10.68 -5.32
CA SER A 329 -13.86 10.61 -5.58
C SER A 329 -13.40 11.65 -6.61
N SER A 330 -14.26 12.03 -7.56
CA SER A 330 -13.96 13.09 -8.53
C SER A 330 -13.83 14.47 -7.86
N VAL A 331 -14.61 14.74 -6.81
CA VAL A 331 -14.47 15.98 -6.03
C VAL A 331 -13.17 16.00 -5.24
N LEU A 332 -12.77 14.84 -4.70
CA LEU A 332 -11.55 14.71 -3.91
C LEU A 332 -10.28 14.80 -4.77
N SER A 333 -10.26 14.13 -5.93
CA SER A 333 -9.07 13.98 -6.78
C SER A 333 -8.99 14.95 -7.96
N GLY A 334 -10.10 15.60 -8.34
CA GLY A 334 -10.20 16.42 -9.54
C GLY A 334 -10.32 15.64 -10.87
N VAL A 335 -10.37 14.30 -10.81
CA VAL A 335 -10.51 13.41 -11.97
C VAL A 335 -11.94 13.49 -12.51
N SER A 336 -12.10 13.63 -13.82
CA SER A 336 -13.42 13.81 -14.47
C SER A 336 -13.99 12.55 -15.12
N GLN A 337 -13.17 11.51 -15.30
CA GLN A 337 -13.58 10.23 -15.88
C GLN A 337 -13.16 9.06 -15.00
N ASP A 338 -14.10 8.12 -14.73
CA ASP A 338 -13.77 6.90 -13.97
C ASP A 338 -12.88 5.96 -14.79
N ARG A 339 -11.97 5.30 -14.12
CA ARG A 339 -11.13 4.28 -14.77
C ARG A 339 -11.99 3.16 -15.39
N PRO A 340 -11.67 2.69 -16.59
CA PRO A 340 -12.38 1.58 -17.24
C PRO A 340 -12.48 0.35 -16.32
N ARG A 341 -13.59 -0.39 -16.42
CA ARG A 341 -13.84 -1.57 -15.57
C ARG A 341 -12.67 -2.56 -15.60
N TRP A 342 -12.09 -2.83 -16.78
CA TRP A 342 -10.96 -3.74 -16.88
C TRP A 342 -9.74 -3.30 -16.06
N LYS A 343 -9.40 -2.00 -16.04
CA LYS A 343 -8.30 -1.48 -15.22
C LYS A 343 -8.58 -1.69 -13.72
N ARG A 344 -9.80 -1.39 -13.29
CA ARG A 344 -10.22 -1.63 -11.90
C ARG A 344 -10.16 -3.11 -11.53
N SER A 345 -10.60 -4.00 -12.43
CA SER A 345 -10.55 -5.45 -12.23
C SER A 345 -9.12 -5.98 -12.15
N VAL A 346 -8.24 -5.52 -13.03
CA VAL A 346 -6.80 -5.84 -13.00
C VAL A 346 -6.17 -5.41 -11.66
N SER A 347 -6.42 -4.16 -11.24
CA SER A 347 -5.90 -3.64 -9.97
C SER A 347 -6.40 -4.46 -8.77
N ALA A 348 -7.69 -4.86 -8.77
CA ALA A 348 -8.26 -5.64 -7.69
C ALA A 348 -7.67 -7.05 -7.62
N VAL A 349 -7.58 -7.77 -8.75
CA VAL A 349 -6.94 -9.10 -8.80
C VAL A 349 -5.48 -9.02 -8.34
N SER A 350 -4.75 -8.01 -8.82
CA SER A 350 -3.35 -7.76 -8.41
C SER A 350 -3.22 -7.46 -6.92
N GLY A 351 -4.16 -6.73 -6.31
CA GLY A 351 -4.16 -6.46 -4.87
C GLY A 351 -4.56 -7.67 -4.01
N LEU A 352 -5.47 -8.51 -4.50
CA LEU A 352 -5.95 -9.68 -3.78
C LEU A 352 -4.95 -10.86 -3.82
N LEU A 353 -4.33 -11.10 -4.97
CA LEU A 353 -3.42 -12.21 -5.25
C LEU A 353 -2.00 -11.72 -5.61
N GLY A 354 -1.55 -10.69 -4.90
CA GLY A 354 -0.39 -9.88 -5.28
C GLY A 354 0.88 -10.65 -5.59
N GLU A 355 1.32 -11.55 -4.71
CA GLU A 355 2.55 -12.31 -4.96
C GLU A 355 2.37 -13.39 -6.03
N ALA A 356 1.15 -13.91 -6.22
CA ALA A 356 0.88 -14.83 -7.31
C ALA A 356 1.02 -14.16 -8.68
N ILE A 357 0.42 -12.96 -8.81
CA ILE A 357 0.59 -12.12 -10.02
C ILE A 357 2.06 -11.68 -10.15
N GLY A 358 2.70 -11.31 -9.04
CA GLY A 358 4.11 -10.90 -8.99
C GLY A 358 5.05 -11.98 -9.51
N LYS A 359 4.82 -13.24 -9.16
CA LYS A 359 5.63 -14.36 -9.66
C LYS A 359 5.55 -14.47 -11.19
N MET A 360 4.35 -14.47 -11.74
CA MET A 360 4.17 -14.51 -13.21
C MET A 360 4.76 -13.27 -13.89
N TYR A 361 4.64 -12.11 -13.25
CA TYR A 361 5.17 -10.85 -13.76
C TYR A 361 6.69 -10.91 -13.92
N VAL A 362 7.42 -11.37 -12.89
CA VAL A 362 8.89 -11.41 -12.95
C VAL A 362 9.40 -12.49 -13.91
N GLU A 363 8.73 -13.63 -13.99
CA GLU A 363 9.06 -14.69 -14.95
C GLU A 363 8.99 -14.18 -16.40
N LYS A 364 8.09 -13.25 -16.71
CA LYS A 364 7.88 -12.73 -18.07
C LYS A 364 8.64 -11.43 -18.35
N TYR A 365 8.76 -10.52 -17.36
CA TYR A 365 9.17 -9.13 -17.61
C TYR A 365 10.42 -8.69 -16.84
N PHE A 366 10.99 -9.50 -15.95
CA PHE A 366 12.15 -9.10 -15.16
C PHE A 366 13.29 -10.13 -15.21
N PRO A 367 14.24 -10.00 -16.13
CA PRO A 367 15.37 -10.93 -16.27
C PRO A 367 16.36 -10.79 -15.09
N GLU A 368 17.01 -11.89 -14.73
CA GLU A 368 18.01 -11.93 -13.65
C GLU A 368 19.18 -10.96 -13.87
N SER A 369 19.56 -10.70 -15.13
CA SER A 369 20.59 -9.72 -15.48
C SER A 369 20.27 -8.32 -14.98
N SER A 370 18.99 -7.92 -14.98
CA SER A 370 18.53 -6.65 -14.44
C SER A 370 18.73 -6.58 -12.92
N LYS A 371 18.44 -7.66 -12.20
CA LYS A 371 18.67 -7.77 -10.74
C LYS A 371 20.16 -7.56 -10.42
N LYS A 372 21.04 -8.22 -11.15
CA LYS A 372 22.50 -8.10 -10.94
C LYS A 372 22.99 -6.68 -11.17
N ARG A 373 22.60 -6.04 -12.28
CA ARG A 373 23.00 -4.66 -12.59
C ARG A 373 22.49 -3.66 -11.55
N MET A 374 21.25 -3.84 -11.08
CA MET A 374 20.69 -3.03 -10.00
C MET A 374 21.47 -3.15 -8.69
N LEU A 375 21.90 -4.36 -8.31
CA LEU A 375 22.73 -4.56 -7.11
C LEU A 375 24.04 -3.77 -7.20
N GLU A 376 24.65 -3.71 -8.37
CA GLU A 376 25.87 -2.93 -8.61
C GLU A 376 25.62 -1.43 -8.45
N LEU A 377 24.52 -0.90 -9.01
CA LEU A 377 24.12 0.50 -8.84
C LEU A 377 23.88 0.85 -7.37
N VAL A 378 23.17 0.00 -6.63
CA VAL A 378 22.92 0.18 -5.19
C VAL A 378 24.25 0.22 -4.44
N HIS A 379 25.16 -0.72 -4.68
CA HIS A 379 26.47 -0.77 -4.01
C HIS A 379 27.31 0.49 -4.28
N ASN A 380 27.32 0.97 -5.52
CA ASN A 380 28.03 2.19 -5.89
C ASN A 380 27.45 3.42 -5.17
N LEU A 381 26.12 3.51 -5.07
CA LEU A 381 25.46 4.60 -4.35
C LEU A 381 25.65 4.50 -2.83
N GLN A 382 25.70 3.29 -2.24
CA GLN A 382 26.09 3.12 -0.83
C GLN A 382 27.53 3.62 -0.60
N THR A 383 28.45 3.31 -1.50
CA THR A 383 29.84 3.80 -1.42
C THR A 383 29.89 5.32 -1.51
N ALA A 384 29.16 5.92 -2.45
CA ALA A 384 29.10 7.38 -2.59
C ALA A 384 28.48 8.06 -1.36
N LEU A 385 27.42 7.48 -0.77
CA LEU A 385 26.80 8.01 0.45
C LEU A 385 27.75 7.89 1.64
N ALA A 386 28.50 6.80 1.77
CA ALA A 386 29.54 6.67 2.81
C ALA A 386 30.60 7.77 2.72
N GLN A 387 31.05 8.11 1.49
CA GLN A 387 31.97 9.22 1.27
C GLN A 387 31.35 10.57 1.68
N ARG A 388 30.09 10.81 1.35
CA ARG A 388 29.36 12.03 1.77
C ARG A 388 29.21 12.14 3.28
N ILE A 389 29.03 11.03 3.98
CA ILE A 389 29.02 10.98 5.46
C ILE A 389 30.40 11.37 5.98
N ASP A 390 31.50 10.85 5.40
CA ASP A 390 32.85 11.20 5.81
C ASP A 390 33.17 12.69 5.61
N GLU A 391 32.71 13.28 4.52
CA GLU A 391 32.87 14.70 4.18
C GLU A 391 31.99 15.65 5.01
N ALA A 392 30.98 15.14 5.74
CA ALA A 392 30.07 15.96 6.53
C ALA A 392 30.79 16.70 7.68
N THR A 393 30.93 18.02 7.58
CA THR A 393 31.64 18.85 8.56
C THR A 393 30.87 19.14 9.83
N TRP A 394 29.56 18.85 9.83
CA TRP A 394 28.67 19.11 10.96
C TRP A 394 28.44 17.89 11.86
N MET A 395 28.95 16.74 11.48
CA MET A 395 28.81 15.46 12.17
C MET A 395 30.17 15.01 12.71
N GLY A 396 30.22 14.65 14.00
CA GLY A 396 31.43 14.15 14.65
C GLY A 396 31.76 12.70 14.27
N GLU A 397 33.00 12.28 14.48
CA GLU A 397 33.51 10.97 14.04
C GLU A 397 32.73 9.78 14.65
N ALA A 398 32.28 9.90 15.90
CA ALA A 398 31.47 8.84 16.55
C ALA A 398 30.12 8.63 15.84
N THR A 399 29.44 9.71 15.46
CA THR A 399 28.16 9.64 14.72
C THR A 399 28.38 9.18 13.27
N LYS A 400 29.44 9.63 12.59
CA LYS A 400 29.82 9.16 11.26
C LYS A 400 30.07 7.64 11.24
N ALA A 401 30.77 7.11 12.25
CA ALA A 401 31.03 5.68 12.36
C ALA A 401 29.72 4.88 12.47
N GLN A 402 28.77 5.34 13.31
CA GLN A 402 27.47 4.71 13.47
C GLN A 402 26.61 4.83 12.19
N ALA A 403 26.64 5.98 11.52
CA ALA A 403 25.92 6.19 10.26
C ALA A 403 26.41 5.26 9.16
N LYS A 404 27.74 5.12 9.01
CA LYS A 404 28.33 4.18 8.04
C LYS A 404 28.05 2.73 8.39
N ASP A 405 28.09 2.36 9.66
CA ASP A 405 27.74 1.01 10.13
C ASP A 405 26.26 0.71 9.84
N LYS A 406 25.35 1.67 10.04
CA LYS A 406 23.93 1.52 9.66
C LYS A 406 23.79 1.34 8.14
N LEU A 407 24.44 2.15 7.32
CA LEU A 407 24.39 2.07 5.86
C LEU A 407 24.90 0.72 5.34
N GLN A 408 25.98 0.20 5.90
CA GLN A 408 26.55 -1.09 5.53
C GLN A 408 25.65 -2.29 5.89
N ASN A 409 24.76 -2.11 6.88
CA ASN A 409 23.81 -3.12 7.33
C ASN A 409 22.43 -2.98 6.67
N PHE A 410 22.28 -2.17 5.62
CA PHE A 410 21.03 -2.15 4.84
C PHE A 410 20.77 -3.50 4.21
N ILE A 411 19.59 -4.06 4.47
CA ILE A 411 19.07 -5.19 3.69
C ILE A 411 18.60 -4.66 2.35
N VAL A 412 19.12 -5.20 1.26
CA VAL A 412 18.81 -4.75 -0.10
C VAL A 412 17.91 -5.79 -0.78
N LYS A 413 16.68 -5.40 -1.13
CA LYS A 413 15.69 -6.22 -1.80
C LYS A 413 15.45 -5.70 -3.21
N ILE A 414 15.69 -6.54 -4.23
CA ILE A 414 15.59 -6.13 -5.65
C ILE A 414 14.76 -7.13 -6.43
N GLY A 415 13.76 -6.60 -7.14
CA GLY A 415 12.93 -7.30 -8.10
C GLY A 415 11.80 -8.10 -7.46
N TYR A 416 12.13 -9.14 -6.71
CA TYR A 416 11.16 -10.09 -6.18
C TYR A 416 11.68 -10.87 -4.96
N PRO A 417 10.77 -11.41 -4.10
CA PRO A 417 11.14 -12.20 -2.93
C PRO A 417 11.63 -13.60 -3.31
N ASP A 418 12.52 -14.16 -2.49
CA ASP A 418 13.00 -15.54 -2.67
C ASP A 418 11.95 -16.59 -2.28
N LYS A 419 11.01 -16.24 -1.38
CA LYS A 419 9.89 -17.08 -0.94
C LYS A 419 8.58 -16.44 -1.34
N TRP A 420 7.72 -17.22 -2.00
CA TRP A 420 6.40 -16.79 -2.43
C TRP A 420 5.32 -17.22 -1.43
N ARG A 421 4.29 -16.37 -1.30
CA ARG A 421 3.14 -16.70 -0.47
C ARG A 421 2.35 -17.85 -1.06
N ASP A 422 1.91 -18.76 -0.21
CA ASP A 422 1.01 -19.85 -0.58
C ASP A 422 -0.44 -19.36 -0.61
N TYR A 423 -1.14 -19.61 -1.70
CA TYR A 423 -2.56 -19.35 -1.88
C TYR A 423 -3.41 -20.62 -1.99
N SER A 424 -2.84 -21.79 -1.69
CA SER A 424 -3.53 -23.09 -1.85
C SER A 424 -4.80 -23.16 -1.00
N GLY A 425 -4.77 -22.66 0.23
CA GLY A 425 -5.92 -22.64 1.14
C GLY A 425 -7.01 -21.63 0.80
N LEU A 426 -6.74 -20.66 -0.09
CA LEU A 426 -7.73 -19.69 -0.54
C LEU A 426 -8.81 -20.37 -1.38
N GLN A 427 -10.08 -20.02 -1.14
CA GLN A 427 -11.21 -20.53 -1.94
C GLN A 427 -11.88 -19.36 -2.68
N VAL A 428 -12.23 -19.63 -3.95
CA VAL A 428 -13.04 -18.74 -4.81
C VAL A 428 -14.12 -19.59 -5.44
N ASP A 429 -15.38 -19.17 -5.32
CA ASP A 429 -16.55 -19.89 -5.82
C ASP A 429 -17.38 -18.99 -6.76
N ASP A 430 -17.47 -19.37 -8.03
CA ASP A 430 -18.20 -18.62 -9.06
C ASP A 430 -19.72 -18.58 -8.83
N SER A 431 -20.27 -19.46 -7.98
CA SER A 431 -21.69 -19.45 -7.61
C SER A 431 -22.04 -18.34 -6.62
N LEU A 432 -21.06 -17.90 -5.81
CA LEU A 432 -21.22 -16.80 -4.87
C LEU A 432 -21.06 -15.45 -5.58
N SER A 433 -21.65 -14.39 -5.00
CA SER A 433 -21.42 -13.02 -5.46
C SER A 433 -19.94 -12.63 -5.37
N LEU A 434 -19.55 -11.61 -6.14
CA LEU A 434 -18.22 -11.03 -6.00
C LEU A 434 -17.96 -10.57 -4.56
N TYR A 435 -18.94 -9.89 -3.94
CA TYR A 435 -18.82 -9.39 -2.57
C TYR A 435 -18.52 -10.52 -1.56
N GLU A 436 -19.25 -11.64 -1.62
CA GLU A 436 -19.04 -12.81 -0.74
C GLU A 436 -17.67 -13.44 -0.95
N ASN A 437 -17.21 -13.58 -2.21
CA ASN A 437 -15.87 -14.06 -2.51
C ASN A 437 -14.80 -13.17 -1.88
N LEU A 438 -14.95 -11.83 -1.95
CA LEU A 438 -14.00 -10.90 -1.34
C LEU A 438 -13.98 -11.01 0.19
N ARG A 439 -15.14 -11.25 0.83
CA ARG A 439 -15.20 -11.51 2.28
C ARG A 439 -14.46 -12.81 2.65
N ALA A 440 -14.63 -13.87 1.86
CA ALA A 440 -13.90 -15.13 2.04
C ALA A 440 -12.38 -14.94 1.89
N ILE A 441 -11.95 -14.17 0.89
CA ILE A 441 -10.54 -13.83 0.66
C ILE A 441 -9.99 -13.00 1.84
N SER A 442 -10.74 -12.02 2.35
CA SER A 442 -10.34 -11.21 3.49
C SER A 442 -10.14 -12.07 4.74
N ARG A 443 -11.10 -12.94 5.08
CA ARG A 443 -10.97 -13.89 6.20
C ARG A 443 -9.71 -14.75 6.08
N TYR A 444 -9.45 -15.31 4.90
CA TYR A 444 -8.25 -16.11 4.65
C TYR A 444 -6.96 -15.28 4.88
N LYS A 445 -6.89 -14.09 4.28
CA LYS A 445 -5.71 -13.22 4.40
C LYS A 445 -5.47 -12.75 5.82
N THR A 446 -6.53 -12.37 6.56
CA THR A 446 -6.44 -11.95 7.95
C THR A 446 -5.98 -13.10 8.85
N THR A 447 -6.55 -14.31 8.67
CA THR A 447 -6.12 -15.49 9.42
C THR A 447 -4.65 -15.83 9.16
N ASP A 448 -4.21 -15.86 7.90
CA ASP A 448 -2.82 -16.09 7.53
C ASP A 448 -1.89 -15.03 8.15
N TYR A 449 -2.25 -13.75 8.04
CA TYR A 449 -1.49 -12.63 8.60
C TYR A 449 -1.31 -12.75 10.11
N LEU A 450 -2.41 -12.94 10.85
CA LEU A 450 -2.38 -13.05 12.31
C LEU A 450 -1.59 -14.29 12.78
N THR A 451 -1.79 -15.43 12.12
CA THR A 451 -1.08 -16.68 12.46
C THR A 451 0.43 -16.54 12.28
N ARG A 452 0.89 -15.83 11.26
CA ARG A 452 2.31 -15.65 10.98
C ARG A 452 2.96 -14.56 11.84
N LYS A 453 2.20 -13.57 12.34
CA LYS A 453 2.78 -12.39 12.96
C LYS A 453 2.58 -12.29 14.47
N VAL A 454 1.39 -12.65 15.00
CA VAL A 454 1.10 -12.44 16.42
C VAL A 454 2.05 -13.26 17.28
N SER A 455 2.76 -12.60 18.19
CA SER A 455 3.77 -13.20 19.09
C SER A 455 4.89 -13.96 18.36
N LYS A 456 5.19 -13.61 17.12
CA LYS A 456 6.25 -14.23 16.32
C LYS A 456 7.41 -13.26 16.07
N PRO A 457 8.63 -13.78 15.85
CA PRO A 457 9.74 -12.97 15.35
C PRO A 457 9.39 -12.28 14.03
N VAL A 458 10.02 -11.15 13.77
CA VAL A 458 9.91 -10.44 12.49
C VAL A 458 10.60 -11.25 11.39
N ASP A 459 9.86 -11.59 10.34
CA ASP A 459 10.42 -12.22 9.14
C ASP A 459 10.98 -11.16 8.19
N LYS A 460 12.29 -10.96 8.24
CA LYS A 460 12.99 -10.00 7.38
C LYS A 460 13.01 -10.39 5.89
N SER A 461 12.60 -11.62 5.53
CA SER A 461 12.46 -12.04 4.12
C SER A 461 11.15 -11.57 3.50
N GLU A 462 10.15 -11.17 4.30
CA GLU A 462 8.85 -10.70 3.82
C GLU A 462 8.97 -9.32 3.14
N TRP A 463 8.27 -9.14 2.03
CA TRP A 463 8.21 -7.88 1.29
C TRP A 463 6.93 -7.12 1.63
N GLN A 464 7.02 -5.78 1.73
CA GLN A 464 5.84 -4.91 1.95
C GLN A 464 5.14 -4.54 0.63
N MET A 465 5.84 -4.64 -0.49
CA MET A 465 5.31 -4.39 -1.83
C MET A 465 5.45 -5.63 -2.70
N THR A 466 4.50 -5.83 -3.61
CA THR A 466 4.57 -6.91 -4.60
C THR A 466 5.50 -6.56 -5.76
N PRO A 467 6.06 -7.53 -6.49
CA PRO A 467 6.97 -7.27 -7.60
C PRO A 467 6.42 -6.37 -8.71
N GLN A 468 5.11 -6.39 -8.94
CA GLN A 468 4.45 -5.55 -9.94
C GLN A 468 4.08 -4.14 -9.44
N THR A 469 4.50 -3.75 -8.25
CA THR A 469 4.30 -2.40 -7.70
C THR A 469 5.32 -1.43 -8.29
N ILE A 470 4.86 -0.31 -8.85
CA ILE A 470 5.71 0.78 -9.34
C ILE A 470 5.98 1.75 -8.18
N ASN A 471 6.87 1.35 -7.32
CA ASN A 471 7.34 2.14 -6.17
C ASN A 471 8.60 1.51 -5.58
N ALA A 472 9.14 2.14 -4.54
CA ALA A 472 10.22 1.64 -3.69
C ALA A 472 9.89 1.95 -2.23
N TYR A 473 10.64 1.43 -1.27
CA TYR A 473 10.51 1.80 0.13
C TYR A 473 11.78 1.58 0.94
N TYR A 474 11.92 2.37 2.02
CA TYR A 474 12.78 2.09 3.15
C TYR A 474 11.92 1.67 4.36
N ASN A 475 12.31 0.61 5.07
CA ASN A 475 11.67 0.19 6.32
C ASN A 475 12.67 0.35 7.49
N PRO A 476 12.42 1.28 8.43
CA PRO A 476 13.34 1.55 9.53
C PRO A 476 13.46 0.39 10.52
N THR A 477 12.40 -0.40 10.74
CA THR A 477 12.40 -1.50 11.73
C THR A 477 13.15 -2.74 11.26
N THR A 478 13.38 -2.90 9.97
CA THR A 478 14.22 -3.96 9.40
C THR A 478 15.53 -3.43 8.84
N ASN A 479 15.68 -2.10 8.75
CA ASN A 479 16.79 -1.40 8.11
C ASN A 479 16.99 -1.87 6.66
N GLU A 480 15.91 -1.85 5.87
CA GLU A 480 15.90 -2.37 4.49
C GLU A 480 15.46 -1.34 3.46
N ILE A 481 16.03 -1.44 2.25
CA ILE A 481 15.57 -0.76 1.04
C ILE A 481 15.06 -1.79 0.05
N CYS A 482 13.95 -1.50 -0.61
CA CYS A 482 13.31 -2.42 -1.53
C CYS A 482 12.91 -1.74 -2.85
N PHE A 483 13.24 -2.40 -3.96
CA PHE A 483 12.93 -1.96 -5.33
C PHE A 483 12.23 -3.08 -6.08
N PRO A 484 10.89 -3.10 -6.14
CA PRO A 484 10.10 -4.08 -6.89
C PRO A 484 10.43 -4.08 -8.39
N ALA A 485 10.20 -5.21 -9.06
CA ALA A 485 10.53 -5.39 -10.47
C ALA A 485 9.87 -4.35 -11.41
N ALA A 486 8.67 -3.89 -11.08
CA ALA A 486 7.90 -3.00 -11.95
C ALA A 486 8.49 -1.58 -12.05
N ILE A 487 9.15 -1.04 -10.99
CA ILE A 487 9.83 0.25 -11.10
C ILE A 487 11.17 0.12 -11.84
N LEU A 488 11.72 -1.09 -11.95
CA LEU A 488 12.98 -1.39 -12.63
C LEU A 488 12.77 -1.57 -14.13
N GLN A 489 12.07 -0.59 -14.75
CA GLN A 489 11.70 -0.52 -16.15
C GLN A 489 11.97 0.91 -16.68
N PRO A 490 12.16 1.10 -18.00
CA PRO A 490 12.18 2.43 -18.56
C PRO A 490 10.90 3.23 -18.20
N PRO A 491 11.02 4.52 -17.86
CA PRO A 491 12.23 5.35 -17.97
C PRO A 491 13.10 5.38 -16.70
N PHE A 492 12.76 4.65 -15.63
CA PHE A 492 13.53 4.67 -14.37
C PHE A 492 14.82 3.86 -14.50
N PHE A 493 14.74 2.65 -15.04
CA PHE A 493 15.88 1.76 -15.23
C PHE A 493 15.81 1.08 -16.60
N ASP A 494 16.88 1.23 -17.37
CA ASP A 494 17.05 0.53 -18.65
C ASP A 494 18.35 -0.29 -18.62
N PRO A 495 18.28 -1.63 -18.63
CA PRO A 495 19.48 -2.48 -18.62
C PRO A 495 20.34 -2.33 -19.87
N GLN A 496 19.86 -1.68 -20.94
CA GLN A 496 20.57 -1.44 -22.18
C GLN A 496 21.06 0.00 -22.34
N ALA A 497 20.70 0.90 -21.41
CA ALA A 497 21.14 2.28 -21.42
C ALA A 497 22.51 2.48 -20.76
N ASP A 498 23.13 3.62 -21.06
CA ASP A 498 24.33 4.09 -20.38
C ASP A 498 24.10 4.20 -18.86
N ASP A 499 25.14 3.94 -18.06
CA ASP A 499 25.06 4.01 -16.61
C ASP A 499 24.70 5.42 -16.12
N ALA A 500 25.18 6.47 -16.79
CA ALA A 500 24.85 7.84 -16.42
C ALA A 500 23.35 8.11 -16.47
N VAL A 501 22.62 7.50 -17.44
CA VAL A 501 21.15 7.59 -17.53
C VAL A 501 20.49 6.83 -16.39
N ASN A 502 20.98 5.62 -16.07
CA ASN A 502 20.45 4.84 -14.95
C ASN A 502 20.71 5.51 -13.60
N TYR A 503 21.86 6.15 -13.39
CA TYR A 503 22.11 6.96 -12.18
C TYR A 503 21.20 8.20 -12.12
N GLY A 504 20.88 8.82 -13.25
CA GLY A 504 19.93 9.95 -13.30
C GLY A 504 18.47 9.53 -13.11
N GLY A 505 18.11 8.30 -13.49
CA GLY A 505 16.77 7.72 -13.32
C GLY A 505 16.62 6.98 -11.98
N ILE A 506 16.82 5.65 -12.01
CA ILE A 506 16.65 4.82 -10.81
C ILE A 506 17.63 5.16 -9.69
N GLY A 507 18.80 5.70 -10.01
CA GLY A 507 19.77 6.14 -9.01
C GLY A 507 19.23 7.24 -8.11
N ALA A 508 18.39 8.14 -8.62
CA ALA A 508 17.70 9.13 -7.81
C ALA A 508 16.72 8.47 -6.82
N VAL A 509 15.99 7.44 -7.24
CA VAL A 509 15.08 6.65 -6.38
C VAL A 509 15.89 5.88 -5.33
N ILE A 510 17.00 5.25 -5.71
CA ILE A 510 17.88 4.53 -4.76
C ILE A 510 18.39 5.50 -3.69
N GLY A 511 18.89 6.68 -4.09
CA GLY A 511 19.35 7.72 -3.17
C GLY A 511 18.26 8.22 -2.24
N HIS A 512 17.03 8.37 -2.74
CA HIS A 512 15.84 8.72 -1.95
C HIS A 512 15.59 7.67 -0.86
N GLU A 513 15.50 6.39 -1.20
CA GLU A 513 15.27 5.32 -0.21
C GLU A 513 16.42 5.20 0.81
N MET A 514 17.66 5.34 0.36
CA MET A 514 18.79 5.36 1.29
C MET A 514 18.73 6.56 2.24
N SER A 515 18.27 7.72 1.78
CA SER A 515 18.17 8.93 2.60
C SER A 515 17.14 8.78 3.72
N HIS A 516 16.09 7.99 3.52
CA HIS A 516 15.12 7.68 4.57
C HIS A 516 15.75 7.00 5.80
N GLY A 517 16.86 6.29 5.64
CA GLY A 517 17.62 5.74 6.77
C GLY A 517 18.19 6.82 7.71
N PHE A 518 18.27 8.07 7.26
CA PHE A 518 18.93 9.19 7.93
C PHE A 518 18.07 10.45 8.03
N ASP A 519 16.81 10.43 7.59
CA ASP A 519 15.87 11.53 7.71
C ASP A 519 15.38 11.73 9.16
N ASP A 520 14.38 12.60 9.37
CA ASP A 520 13.83 12.94 10.69
C ASP A 520 13.28 11.73 11.46
N GLN A 521 12.81 10.70 10.76
CA GLN A 521 12.31 9.46 11.35
C GLN A 521 13.38 8.36 11.36
N GLY A 522 13.99 8.07 10.20
CA GLY A 522 14.97 7.00 10.09
C GLY A 522 16.21 7.19 10.94
N CYS A 523 16.61 8.45 11.19
CA CYS A 523 17.73 8.74 12.09
C CYS A 523 17.52 8.28 13.55
N GLN A 524 16.27 7.96 13.94
CA GLN A 524 15.94 7.48 15.27
C GLN A 524 16.09 5.94 15.42
N PHE A 525 16.35 5.22 14.34
CA PHE A 525 16.52 3.77 14.32
C PHE A 525 17.97 3.38 14.08
N ASP A 526 18.45 2.41 14.84
CA ASP A 526 19.80 1.86 14.66
C ASP A 526 19.89 0.85 13.51
N LYS A 527 21.07 0.31 13.27
CA LYS A 527 21.35 -0.67 12.21
C LYS A 527 20.56 -1.98 12.32
N THR A 528 20.03 -2.29 13.49
CA THR A 528 19.23 -3.51 13.75
C THR A 528 17.74 -3.26 13.64
N GLY A 529 17.33 -2.00 13.47
CA GLY A 529 15.95 -1.56 13.33
C GLY A 529 15.28 -1.18 14.65
N ASN A 530 16.05 -1.10 15.74
CA ASN A 530 15.52 -0.65 17.02
C ASN A 530 15.51 0.89 17.11
N GLN A 531 14.41 1.45 17.60
CA GLN A 531 14.33 2.86 17.96
C GLN A 531 15.28 3.13 19.14
N ARG A 532 16.42 3.73 18.84
CA ARG A 532 17.48 4.03 19.80
C ARG A 532 18.28 5.24 19.36
N ASN A 533 18.53 6.16 20.28
CA ASN A 533 19.44 7.25 20.00
C ASN A 533 20.88 6.74 19.84
N TRP A 534 21.44 6.90 18.64
CA TRP A 534 22.84 6.56 18.31
C TRP A 534 23.67 7.81 17.96
N TRP A 535 23.07 9.00 18.06
CA TRP A 535 23.72 10.28 17.83
C TRP A 535 24.38 10.81 19.09
N THR A 536 25.46 11.60 18.94
CA THR A 536 25.87 12.48 20.04
C THR A 536 24.85 13.62 20.19
N GLY A 537 24.72 14.16 21.39
CA GLY A 537 23.77 15.26 21.63
C GLY A 537 24.07 16.50 20.77
N ALA A 538 25.37 16.79 20.53
CA ALA A 538 25.79 17.91 19.70
C ALA A 538 25.44 17.68 18.20
N ASP A 539 25.64 16.48 17.69
CA ASP A 539 25.34 16.15 16.30
C ASP A 539 23.82 16.13 16.05
N LYS A 540 23.03 15.61 17.00
CA LYS A 540 21.57 15.67 16.90
C LYS A 540 21.06 17.11 16.87
N ALA A 541 21.59 17.99 17.71
CA ALA A 541 21.24 19.41 17.68
C ALA A 541 21.64 20.10 16.37
N ASN A 542 22.79 19.73 15.79
CA ASN A 542 23.22 20.21 14.48
C ASN A 542 22.31 19.72 13.36
N PHE A 543 21.87 18.46 13.40
CA PHE A 543 20.89 17.92 12.45
C PHE A 543 19.56 18.68 12.52
N ASP A 544 19.00 18.85 13.74
CA ASP A 544 17.72 19.53 13.94
C ASP A 544 17.77 21.00 13.48
N LYS A 545 18.89 21.69 13.72
CA LYS A 545 19.11 23.06 13.24
C LYS A 545 19.09 23.14 11.71
N ARG A 546 19.68 22.15 11.02
CA ARG A 546 19.69 22.09 9.54
C ARG A 546 18.33 21.73 8.97
N ALA A 547 17.64 20.77 9.59
CA ALA A 547 16.29 20.38 9.19
C ALA A 547 15.29 21.55 9.25
N LYS A 548 15.41 22.42 10.26
CA LYS A 548 14.58 23.65 10.39
C LYS A 548 14.70 24.64 9.22
N VAL A 549 15.75 24.54 8.41
CA VAL A 549 15.89 25.39 7.22
C VAL A 549 14.95 24.95 6.09
N LEU A 550 14.52 23.68 6.12
CA LEU A 550 13.60 23.11 5.15
C LEU A 550 12.13 23.21 5.59
N VAL A 551 11.86 23.49 6.86
CA VAL A 551 10.54 23.72 7.46
C VAL A 551 10.19 25.21 7.43
#